data_11a5cf6d62af0a0d643991a1294ce40d
#
_entry.id   11a5cf6d62af0a0d643991a1294ce40d
#
_cell.length_a   1.000
_cell.length_b   1.000
_cell.length_c   1.000
_cell.angle_alpha   90.00
_cell.angle_beta   90.00
_cell.angle_gamma   90.00
#
_symmetry.space_group_name_H-M   'P 1'
#
loop_
_entity.id
_entity.type
_entity.pdbx_description
1 polymer ?
#
loop_
_entity_poly.entity_id
_entity_poly.type
_entity_poly.pdbx_seq_one_letter_code
_entity_poly.pdbx_strand_id
1 'polypeptide(L)'
;MITICVSGGLKKDRKLAEEAIWYVMDMMMPRKRNLDISLTLKKTLEDGAQGFCYGGDNDNEYIIEIDKRLSRLFGMNELIECIMHEMVHVWQGATGRMKDKFRGGYKQLWMCKDGKYRNYTNTDYEKQPWEVEAYRMQGPITKQFMKDMNYE
;
A
#
# COMPACT_ATOMS: atom_id res chain seq x y z
N MET A 1 0.87 3.38 18.95
CA MET A 1 2.23 2.96 18.54
C MET A 1 2.23 2.59 17.06
N ILE A 2 3.23 3.02 16.34
CA ILE A 2 3.44 2.61 14.96
C ILE A 2 4.41 1.44 14.95
N THR A 3 3.99 0.31 14.40
CA THR A 3 4.82 -0.89 14.27
C THR A 3 4.97 -1.25 12.80
N ILE A 4 6.19 -1.35 12.32
CA ILE A 4 6.49 -1.73 10.94
C ILE A 4 7.43 -2.92 10.97
N CYS A 5 7.02 -4.02 10.35
CA CYS A 5 7.78 -5.25 10.27
C CYS A 5 7.95 -5.66 8.81
N VAL A 6 9.19 -5.79 8.36
CA VAL A 6 9.50 -6.21 6.99
C VAL A 6 10.29 -7.51 7.03
N SER A 7 9.86 -8.49 6.24
CA SER A 7 10.47 -9.82 6.21
C SER A 7 10.58 -10.39 4.79
N GLY A 8 11.41 -11.41 4.64
CA GLY A 8 11.63 -12.10 3.36
C GLY A 8 12.58 -11.36 2.42
N GLY A 9 12.89 -11.99 1.30
CA GLY A 9 13.76 -11.42 0.27
C GLY A 9 15.18 -11.10 0.73
N LEU A 10 15.84 -10.22 -0.03
CA LEU A 10 17.19 -9.77 0.28
C LEU A 10 17.18 -8.66 1.33
N LYS A 11 18.24 -8.63 2.14
CA LYS A 11 18.41 -7.61 3.19
C LYS A 11 18.31 -6.18 2.64
N LYS A 12 18.94 -5.91 1.50
CA LYS A 12 18.92 -4.59 0.87
C LYS A 12 17.50 -4.17 0.47
N ASP A 13 16.70 -5.12 -0.01
CA ASP A 13 15.32 -4.86 -0.41
C ASP A 13 14.42 -4.64 0.81
N ARG A 14 14.64 -5.39 1.90
CA ARG A 14 13.92 -5.16 3.16
C ARG A 14 14.20 -3.77 3.73
N LYS A 15 15.48 -3.35 3.72
CA LYS A 15 15.86 -2.01 4.19
C LYS A 15 15.18 -0.94 3.36
N LEU A 16 15.20 -1.09 2.04
CA LEU A 16 14.55 -0.17 1.13
C LEU A 16 13.03 -0.08 1.37
N ALA A 17 12.39 -1.24 1.56
CA ALA A 17 10.97 -1.30 1.85
C ALA A 17 10.63 -0.60 3.16
N GLU A 18 11.42 -0.81 4.21
CA GLU A 18 11.21 -0.14 5.50
C GLU A 18 11.34 1.38 5.37
N GLU A 19 12.37 1.86 4.67
CA GLU A 19 12.55 3.29 4.40
C GLU A 19 11.36 3.88 3.63
N ALA A 20 10.87 3.15 2.62
CA ALA A 20 9.72 3.59 1.81
C ALA A 20 8.44 3.68 2.64
N ILE A 21 8.20 2.71 3.51
CA ILE A 21 7.03 2.71 4.39
C ILE A 21 7.08 3.91 5.34
N TRP A 22 8.20 4.12 6.02
CA TRP A 22 8.35 5.27 6.93
C TRP A 22 8.21 6.59 6.19
N TYR A 23 8.74 6.70 4.97
CA TYR A 23 8.61 7.88 4.15
C TYR A 23 7.14 8.25 3.89
N VAL A 24 6.34 7.26 3.50
CA VAL A 24 4.89 7.48 3.27
C VAL A 24 4.18 7.83 4.58
N MET A 25 4.52 7.15 5.68
CA MET A 25 3.95 7.47 6.99
C MET A 25 4.20 8.93 7.36
N ASP A 26 5.44 9.40 7.23
CA ASP A 26 5.80 10.77 7.59
C ASP A 26 5.16 11.80 6.65
N MET A 27 5.05 11.49 5.37
CA MET A 27 4.50 12.41 4.37
C MET A 27 2.98 12.48 4.38
N MET A 28 2.32 11.34 4.49
CA MET A 28 0.86 11.24 4.29
C MET A 28 0.07 11.05 5.58
N MET A 29 0.69 10.51 6.61
CA MET A 29 0.02 10.18 7.87
C MET A 29 0.83 10.64 9.10
N PRO A 30 1.32 11.90 9.14
CA PRO A 30 2.22 12.33 10.22
C PRO A 30 1.55 12.37 11.59
N ARG A 31 0.23 12.39 11.63
CA ARG A 31 -0.54 12.43 12.89
C ARG A 31 -1.08 11.08 13.32
N LYS A 32 -0.87 10.04 12.51
CA LYS A 32 -1.32 8.69 12.87
C LYS A 32 -0.48 8.15 14.02
N ARG A 33 -1.15 7.65 15.07
CA ARG A 33 -0.47 7.19 16.29
C ARG A 33 -0.50 5.68 16.47
N ASN A 34 -1.49 5.03 15.87
CA ASN A 34 -1.66 3.58 15.99
C ASN A 34 -1.80 2.98 14.60
N LEU A 35 -0.81 2.22 14.18
CA LEU A 35 -0.83 1.53 12.90
C LEU A 35 0.18 0.39 12.96
N ASP A 36 -0.23 -0.76 12.48
CA ASP A 36 0.61 -1.95 12.39
C ASP A 36 0.68 -2.37 10.92
N ILE A 37 1.87 -2.33 10.35
CA ILE A 37 2.11 -2.69 8.95
C ILE A 37 3.12 -3.83 8.90
N SER A 38 2.73 -4.94 8.29
CA SER A 38 3.62 -6.06 8.00
C SER A 38 3.80 -6.16 6.49
N LEU A 39 5.04 -6.07 6.01
CA LEU A 39 5.37 -6.28 4.60
C LEU A 39 6.24 -7.51 4.47
N THR A 40 5.86 -8.42 3.59
CA THR A 40 6.62 -9.63 3.29
C THR A 40 7.00 -9.66 1.81
N LEU A 41 8.29 -9.86 1.55
CA LEU A 41 8.79 -10.12 0.20
C LEU A 41 8.70 -11.61 -0.05
N LYS A 42 7.74 -12.02 -0.88
CA LYS A 42 7.39 -13.43 -1.13
C LYS A 42 7.88 -13.93 -2.48
N LYS A 43 8.09 -15.23 -2.58
CA LYS A 43 8.56 -15.88 -3.80
C LYS A 43 7.51 -15.80 -4.93
N THR A 44 6.26 -16.09 -4.62
CA THR A 44 5.16 -16.06 -5.59
C THR A 44 3.92 -15.49 -4.95
N LEU A 45 3.18 -14.67 -5.72
CA LEU A 45 1.88 -14.14 -5.34
C LEU A 45 0.81 -14.75 -6.24
N GLU A 46 -0.42 -14.76 -5.74
CA GLU A 46 -1.57 -15.26 -6.49
C GLU A 46 -1.79 -14.44 -7.77
N ASP A 47 -2.27 -15.09 -8.81
CA ASP A 47 -2.64 -14.49 -10.11
C ASP A 47 -1.51 -13.71 -10.79
N GLY A 48 -0.25 -14.00 -10.47
CA GLY A 48 0.90 -13.32 -11.06
C GLY A 48 1.02 -11.86 -10.65
N ALA A 49 0.36 -11.45 -9.57
CA ALA A 49 0.43 -10.07 -9.07
C ALA A 49 1.83 -9.73 -8.57
N GLN A 50 2.19 -8.45 -8.66
CA GLN A 50 3.43 -7.93 -8.12
C GLN A 50 3.32 -7.58 -6.64
N GLY A 51 2.13 -7.20 -6.18
CA GLY A 51 1.88 -6.87 -4.78
C GLY A 51 0.41 -6.93 -4.40
N PHE A 52 0.15 -7.00 -3.10
CA PHE A 52 -1.17 -6.94 -2.49
C PHE A 52 -1.12 -6.16 -1.19
N CYS A 53 -2.22 -5.48 -0.87
CA CYS A 53 -2.46 -4.88 0.44
C CYS A 53 -3.84 -5.29 0.93
N TYR A 54 -3.92 -5.78 2.15
CA TYR A 54 -5.20 -6.13 2.78
C TYR A 54 -5.17 -5.84 4.28
N GLY A 55 -6.36 -5.67 4.86
CA GLY A 55 -6.50 -5.45 6.30
C GLY A 55 -6.21 -6.71 7.10
N GLY A 56 -5.64 -6.55 8.28
CA GLY A 56 -5.44 -7.61 9.24
C GLY A 56 -6.68 -7.81 10.12
N ASP A 57 -6.47 -8.45 11.28
CA ASP A 57 -7.56 -8.77 12.22
C ASP A 57 -8.12 -7.55 12.93
N ASN A 58 -7.32 -6.48 13.05
CA ASN A 58 -7.68 -5.23 13.70
C ASN A 58 -7.78 -4.08 12.70
N ASP A 59 -8.56 -3.05 13.03
CA ASP A 59 -8.82 -1.90 12.15
C ASP A 59 -7.56 -1.11 11.74
N ASN A 60 -6.50 -1.17 12.56
CA ASN A 60 -5.24 -0.45 12.31
C ASN A 60 -4.12 -1.39 11.86
N GLU A 61 -4.47 -2.57 11.38
CA GLU A 61 -3.51 -3.58 10.94
C GLU A 61 -3.61 -3.77 9.42
N TYR A 62 -2.46 -3.66 8.75
CA TYR A 62 -2.36 -3.85 7.30
C TYR A 62 -1.25 -4.81 6.96
N ILE A 63 -1.52 -5.67 5.99
CA ILE A 63 -0.58 -6.67 5.50
C ILE A 63 -0.30 -6.38 4.04
N ILE A 64 0.98 -6.24 3.71
CA ILE A 64 1.45 -6.02 2.35
C ILE A 64 2.30 -7.22 1.94
N GLU A 65 2.04 -7.72 0.75
CA GLU A 65 2.84 -8.78 0.14
C GLU A 65 3.39 -8.28 -1.19
N ILE A 66 4.69 -8.45 -1.41
CA ILE A 66 5.39 -7.97 -2.61
C ILE A 66 6.20 -9.14 -3.18
N ASP A 67 6.23 -9.26 -4.51
CA ASP A 67 7.08 -10.25 -5.18
C ASP A 67 8.56 -9.90 -4.94
N LYS A 68 9.27 -10.79 -4.26
CA LYS A 68 10.68 -10.57 -3.89
C LYS A 68 11.62 -10.45 -5.09
N ARG A 69 11.17 -10.81 -6.28
CA ARG A 69 11.99 -10.80 -7.50
C ARG A 69 11.96 -9.45 -8.24
N LEU A 70 11.09 -8.52 -7.81
CA LEU A 70 10.86 -7.28 -8.56
C LEU A 70 12.14 -6.48 -8.81
N SER A 71 12.96 -6.27 -7.78
CA SER A 71 14.19 -5.48 -7.95
C SER A 71 15.18 -6.17 -8.89
N ARG A 72 15.29 -7.49 -8.81
CA ARG A 72 16.18 -8.26 -9.66
C ARG A 72 15.73 -8.29 -11.11
N LEU A 73 14.42 -8.44 -11.35
CA LEU A 73 13.86 -8.57 -12.70
C LEU A 73 13.66 -7.23 -13.42
N PHE A 74 13.25 -6.20 -12.67
CA PHE A 74 12.82 -4.92 -13.24
C PHE A 74 13.54 -3.70 -12.66
N GLY A 75 14.35 -3.88 -11.62
CA GLY A 75 15.11 -2.82 -11.00
C GLY A 75 14.48 -2.27 -9.73
N MET A 76 15.27 -1.45 -9.03
CA MET A 76 14.89 -0.86 -7.74
C MET A 76 13.65 0.02 -7.85
N ASN A 77 13.51 0.79 -8.94
CA ASN A 77 12.37 1.67 -9.15
C ASN A 77 11.03 0.90 -9.14
N GLU A 78 11.00 -0.26 -9.78
CA GLU A 78 9.79 -1.09 -9.81
C GLU A 78 9.41 -1.60 -8.43
N LEU A 79 10.40 -2.02 -7.65
CA LEU A 79 10.15 -2.43 -6.27
C LEU A 79 9.57 -1.29 -5.44
N ILE A 80 10.20 -0.11 -5.51
CA ILE A 80 9.72 1.06 -4.77
C ILE A 80 8.31 1.45 -5.22
N GLU A 81 8.07 1.53 -6.52
CA GLU A 81 6.76 1.92 -7.05
C GLU A 81 5.65 0.96 -6.61
N CYS A 82 5.93 -0.34 -6.60
CA CYS A 82 5.00 -1.33 -6.10
C CYS A 82 4.70 -1.12 -4.61
N ILE A 83 5.72 -0.86 -3.79
CA ILE A 83 5.56 -0.58 -2.37
C ILE A 83 4.72 0.69 -2.18
N MET A 84 4.99 1.75 -2.95
CA MET A 84 4.24 3.00 -2.86
C MET A 84 2.77 2.81 -3.23
N HIS A 85 2.49 2.00 -4.26
CA HIS A 85 1.11 1.65 -4.63
C HIS A 85 0.37 1.01 -3.43
N GLU A 86 0.98 0.02 -2.80
CA GLU A 86 0.35 -0.67 -1.66
C GLU A 86 0.24 0.25 -0.43
N MET A 87 1.21 1.13 -0.22
CA MET A 87 1.14 2.12 0.86
C MET A 87 0.04 3.15 0.64
N VAL A 88 -0.30 3.49 -0.60
CA VAL A 88 -1.48 4.32 -0.88
C VAL A 88 -2.74 3.62 -0.37
N HIS A 89 -2.86 2.31 -0.57
CA HIS A 89 -3.99 1.55 -0.03
C HIS A 89 -4.04 1.57 1.51
N VAL A 90 -2.89 1.48 2.18
CA VAL A 90 -2.83 1.66 3.64
C VAL A 90 -3.37 3.03 4.04
N TRP A 91 -2.92 4.08 3.37
CA TRP A 91 -3.39 5.44 3.61
C TRP A 91 -4.90 5.57 3.37
N GLN A 92 -5.42 5.01 2.29
CA GLN A 92 -6.86 5.02 1.98
C GLN A 92 -7.68 4.37 3.09
N GLY A 93 -7.26 3.20 3.56
CA GLY A 93 -7.94 2.49 4.64
C GLY A 93 -7.79 3.19 5.99
N ALA A 94 -6.57 3.58 6.34
CA ALA A 94 -6.25 4.18 7.64
C ALA A 94 -6.88 5.57 7.84
N THR A 95 -7.14 6.31 6.75
CA THR A 95 -7.76 7.64 6.80
C THR A 95 -9.26 7.63 6.50
N GLY A 96 -9.84 6.45 6.28
CA GLY A 96 -11.28 6.32 6.05
C GLY A 96 -11.75 6.70 4.65
N ARG A 97 -10.84 6.86 3.69
CA ARG A 97 -11.22 7.09 2.28
C ARG A 97 -11.86 5.85 1.68
N MET A 98 -11.38 4.68 2.05
CA MET A 98 -11.94 3.39 1.67
C MET A 98 -12.32 2.60 2.93
N LYS A 99 -13.46 1.93 2.89
CA LYS A 99 -13.93 1.06 3.96
C LYS A 99 -14.44 -0.26 3.43
N ASP A 100 -14.02 -1.34 4.07
CA ASP A 100 -14.60 -2.66 3.87
C ASP A 100 -15.61 -2.91 4.99
N LYS A 101 -16.84 -3.25 4.64
CA LYS A 101 -17.88 -3.62 5.59
C LYS A 101 -18.34 -5.05 5.34
N PHE A 102 -18.43 -5.82 6.41
CA PHE A 102 -18.82 -7.22 6.37
C PHE A 102 -20.24 -7.46 6.92
N ARG A 103 -20.72 -6.57 7.77
CA ARG A 103 -22.05 -6.68 8.38
C ARG A 103 -23.14 -6.38 7.34
N GLY A 104 -24.07 -7.31 7.18
CA GLY A 104 -25.13 -7.17 6.19
C GLY A 104 -24.70 -7.51 4.75
N GLY A 105 -23.61 -8.28 4.62
CA GLY A 105 -22.97 -8.63 3.35
C GLY A 105 -21.73 -7.77 3.08
N TYR A 106 -20.77 -8.35 2.36
CA TYR A 106 -19.52 -7.66 2.06
C TYR A 106 -19.77 -6.44 1.15
N LYS A 107 -19.23 -5.29 1.57
CA LYS A 107 -19.30 -4.03 0.81
C LYS A 107 -17.97 -3.33 0.81
N GLN A 108 -17.59 -2.82 -0.35
CA GLN A 108 -16.43 -1.93 -0.52
C GLN A 108 -16.94 -0.52 -0.74
N LEU A 109 -16.64 0.38 0.20
CA LEU A 109 -17.14 1.75 0.21
C LEU A 109 -16.01 2.73 -0.06
N TRP A 110 -16.33 3.78 -0.80
CA TRP A 110 -15.40 4.86 -1.12
C TRP A 110 -16.02 6.21 -0.78
N MET A 111 -15.26 7.04 -0.06
CA MET A 111 -15.70 8.39 0.26
C MET A 111 -15.59 9.28 -0.97
N CYS A 112 -16.71 9.82 -1.41
CA CYS A 112 -16.78 10.72 -2.55
C CYS A 112 -16.57 12.18 -2.13
N LYS A 113 -16.46 13.07 -3.12
CA LYS A 113 -16.15 14.49 -2.89
C LYS A 113 -17.18 15.21 -2.03
N ASP A 114 -18.44 14.71 -2.02
CA ASP A 114 -19.53 15.24 -1.18
C ASP A 114 -19.46 14.76 0.28
N GLY A 115 -18.46 13.99 0.66
CA GLY A 115 -18.28 13.43 1.99
C GLY A 115 -19.11 12.19 2.27
N LYS A 116 -19.82 11.68 1.27
CA LYS A 116 -20.66 10.49 1.41
C LYS A 116 -19.97 9.27 0.84
N TYR A 117 -20.15 8.13 1.52
CA TYR A 117 -19.67 6.84 1.01
C TYR A 117 -20.62 6.29 -0.05
N ARG A 118 -20.04 5.74 -1.12
CA ARG A 118 -20.75 5.00 -2.15
C ARG A 118 -20.19 3.60 -2.27
N ASN A 119 -21.06 2.67 -2.66
CA ASN A 119 -20.73 1.25 -2.77
C ASN A 119 -20.14 0.96 -4.15
N TYR A 120 -18.90 0.46 -4.19
CA TYR A 120 -18.20 0.05 -5.41
C TYR A 120 -17.89 -1.45 -5.43
N THR A 121 -18.61 -2.24 -4.62
CA THR A 121 -18.48 -3.71 -4.62
C THR A 121 -18.78 -4.23 -6.03
N ASN A 122 -17.99 -5.23 -6.48
CA ASN A 122 -18.11 -5.83 -7.81
C ASN A 122 -17.80 -4.88 -8.98
N THR A 123 -17.00 -3.84 -8.72
CA THR A 123 -16.50 -2.96 -9.77
C THR A 123 -15.25 -3.58 -10.40
N ASP A 124 -15.15 -3.49 -11.74
CA ASP A 124 -13.95 -3.94 -12.46
C ASP A 124 -12.70 -3.28 -11.89
N TYR A 125 -11.62 -4.04 -11.78
CA TYR A 125 -10.38 -3.61 -11.14
C TYR A 125 -9.92 -2.23 -11.61
N GLU A 126 -9.84 -2.00 -12.91
CA GLU A 126 -9.37 -0.73 -13.48
C GLU A 126 -10.30 0.46 -13.24
N LYS A 127 -11.52 0.20 -12.77
CA LYS A 127 -12.52 1.24 -12.46
C LYS A 127 -12.72 1.45 -10.97
N GLN A 128 -12.09 0.63 -10.13
CA GLN A 128 -12.15 0.79 -8.68
C GLN A 128 -11.49 2.12 -8.29
N PRO A 129 -12.19 3.03 -7.60
CA PRO A 129 -11.63 4.36 -7.32
C PRO A 129 -10.35 4.33 -6.50
N TRP A 130 -10.19 3.36 -5.61
CA TRP A 130 -8.96 3.20 -4.82
C TRP A 130 -7.78 2.76 -5.70
N GLU A 131 -8.00 1.95 -6.74
CA GLU A 131 -6.95 1.57 -7.67
C GLU A 131 -6.59 2.73 -8.60
N VAL A 132 -7.59 3.45 -9.12
CA VAL A 132 -7.36 4.65 -9.94
C VAL A 132 -6.49 5.66 -9.19
N GLU A 133 -6.81 5.92 -7.93
CA GLU A 133 -6.04 6.85 -7.09
C GLU A 133 -4.63 6.32 -6.83
N ALA A 134 -4.47 5.03 -6.50
CA ALA A 134 -3.17 4.44 -6.21
C ALA A 134 -2.25 4.49 -7.44
N TYR A 135 -2.75 4.16 -8.63
CA TYR A 135 -1.99 4.25 -9.87
C TYR A 135 -1.59 5.69 -10.20
N ARG A 136 -2.45 6.65 -9.92
CA ARG A 136 -2.14 8.06 -10.13
C ARG A 136 -1.05 8.57 -9.19
N MET A 137 -1.03 8.09 -7.95
CA MET A 137 -0.14 8.59 -6.90
C MET A 137 1.22 7.89 -6.86
N GLN A 138 1.29 6.64 -7.28
CA GLN A 138 2.51 5.82 -7.11
C GLN A 138 3.75 6.42 -7.77
N GLY A 139 3.62 6.91 -9.00
CA GLY A 139 4.74 7.48 -9.76
C GLY A 139 5.32 8.74 -9.11
N PRO A 140 4.50 9.77 -8.84
CA PRO A 140 4.96 10.98 -8.16
C PRO A 140 5.59 10.73 -6.78
N ILE A 141 5.01 9.84 -5.97
CA ILE A 141 5.55 9.49 -4.66
C ILE A 141 6.91 8.80 -4.80
N THR A 142 7.02 7.85 -5.73
CA THR A 142 8.27 7.14 -6.01
C THR A 142 9.37 8.12 -6.41
N LYS A 143 9.07 9.03 -7.33
CA LYS A 143 10.02 10.03 -7.81
C LYS A 143 10.50 10.92 -6.66
N GLN A 144 9.60 11.40 -5.81
CA GLN A 144 9.96 12.24 -4.67
C GLN A 144 10.79 11.48 -3.65
N PHE A 145 10.43 10.24 -3.34
CA PHE A 145 11.20 9.37 -2.45
C PHE A 145 12.64 9.16 -2.96
N MET A 146 12.79 8.83 -4.24
CA MET A 146 14.11 8.61 -4.85
C MET A 146 14.98 9.85 -4.73
N LYS A 147 14.41 11.02 -4.96
CA LYS A 147 15.10 12.31 -4.84
C LYS A 147 15.49 12.60 -3.40
N ASP A 148 14.55 12.51 -2.48
CA ASP A 148 14.77 12.85 -1.07
C ASP A 148 15.76 11.91 -0.38
N MET A 149 15.81 10.65 -0.79
CA MET A 149 16.71 9.64 -0.23
C MET A 149 18.02 9.46 -1.00
N ASN A 150 18.24 10.26 -2.05
CA ASN A 150 19.45 10.20 -2.91
C ASN A 150 19.64 8.85 -3.59
N TYR A 151 18.56 8.25 -4.10
CA TYR A 151 18.61 7.02 -4.86
C TYR A 151 18.63 7.25 -6.38
N GLU A 152 18.65 8.49 -6.80
CA GLU A 152 18.75 8.83 -8.23
C GLU A 152 20.17 8.61 -8.77
#